data_b95d817769b2ec37106388063b3603c1
#
_entry.id   b95d817769b2ec37106388063b3603c1
#
_cell.length_a   1.000
_cell.length_b   1.000
_cell.length_c   1.000
_cell.angle_alpha   90.00
_cell.angle_beta   90.00
_cell.angle_gamma   90.00
#
_symmetry.space_group_name_H-M   'P 1'
#
loop_
_entity.id
_entity.type
_entity.pdbx_description
1 polymer ?
#
loop_
_entity_poly.entity_id
_entity_poly.type
_entity_poly.pdbx_seq_one_letter_code
_entity_poly.pdbx_strand_id
1 'polypeptide(L)'
;MITGLLGSCKTTFIKKYAKYLIDQGLNIGILENDFGAVNVDMMLLQDIAGEKCTLEMVAGGCDKDCHRRRFRTKLIAMGMCGYDRVLIEPSGIFDMDEFFDALHESPLDRWYEIGNVITVVDAMLEENLSEDAEFILASEVANAGIVLLSKAQEAAETDIERTKAHLNKAMESVHCDRRFGKEIFAKDWNKLSDADFKRIQSAGYVGADYEKKDIAEEDAFQSLYFMNLTMPVEKLEEKVKQIFNDKECGNIFRIKGFMQTKPDQWIELNATHQNITIQPIKEGQEIFIVIGEKLNNEKITANLLWTQTPL
;
A
#
# COMPACT_ATOMS: atom_id res chain seq x y z
N MET A 1 2.91 -12.49 1.32
CA MET A 1 3.21 -11.08 1.49
C MET A 1 2.61 -10.28 0.34
N ILE A 2 2.09 -9.08 0.59
CA ILE A 2 1.48 -8.21 -0.43
C ILE A 2 2.21 -6.87 -0.37
N THR A 3 3.02 -6.58 -1.38
CA THR A 3 3.92 -5.43 -1.47
C THR A 3 3.46 -4.45 -2.56
N GLY A 4 4.17 -3.39 -2.76
CA GLY A 4 3.95 -2.40 -3.82
C GLY A 4 3.98 -0.97 -3.31
N LEU A 5 4.25 -0.03 -4.20
CA LEU A 5 4.37 1.38 -3.87
C LEU A 5 3.15 1.92 -3.12
N LEU A 6 3.36 2.97 -2.35
CA LEU A 6 2.28 3.71 -1.70
C LEU A 6 1.23 4.13 -2.74
N GLY A 7 -0.04 3.86 -2.45
CA GLY A 7 -1.12 4.21 -3.35
C GLY A 7 -1.49 3.19 -4.43
N SER A 8 -0.76 2.08 -4.54
CA SER A 8 -1.04 1.03 -5.52
C SER A 8 -2.33 0.21 -5.27
N CYS A 9 -3.12 0.53 -4.26
CA CYS A 9 -4.36 -0.18 -3.86
C CYS A 9 -4.13 -1.55 -3.19
N LYS A 10 -3.02 -1.74 -2.45
CA LYS A 10 -2.72 -2.98 -1.72
C LYS A 10 -3.86 -3.40 -0.79
N THR A 11 -4.30 -2.52 0.09
CA THR A 11 -5.39 -2.77 1.06
C THR A 11 -6.69 -3.22 0.38
N THR A 12 -7.03 -2.62 -0.79
CA THR A 12 -8.18 -3.04 -1.60
C THR A 12 -8.03 -4.46 -2.10
N PHE A 13 -6.83 -4.85 -2.54
CA PHE A 13 -6.55 -6.21 -2.97
C PHE A 13 -6.55 -7.18 -1.78
N ILE A 14 -5.92 -6.83 -0.66
CA ILE A 14 -5.91 -7.62 0.58
C ILE A 14 -7.34 -7.97 1.00
N LYS A 15 -8.23 -7.00 1.00
CA LYS A 15 -9.65 -7.20 1.33
C LYS A 15 -10.33 -8.23 0.44
N LYS A 16 -10.11 -8.14 -0.87
CA LYS A 16 -10.68 -9.11 -1.84
C LYS A 16 -10.09 -10.50 -1.68
N TYR A 17 -8.77 -10.57 -1.50
CA TYR A 17 -8.07 -11.85 -1.37
C TYR A 17 -8.38 -12.53 -0.03
N ALA A 18 -8.42 -11.76 1.05
CA ALA A 18 -8.84 -12.25 2.36
C ALA A 18 -10.26 -12.84 2.31
N LYS A 19 -11.21 -12.12 1.70
CA LYS A 19 -12.57 -12.62 1.52
C LYS A 19 -12.59 -13.94 0.75
N TYR A 20 -11.87 -14.04 -0.36
CA TYR A 20 -11.75 -15.29 -1.10
C TYR A 20 -11.24 -16.44 -0.22
N LEU A 21 -10.18 -16.21 0.58
CA LEU A 21 -9.63 -17.24 1.46
C LEU A 21 -10.62 -17.67 2.56
N ILE A 22 -11.34 -16.72 3.15
CA ILE A 22 -12.39 -16.96 4.14
C ILE A 22 -13.53 -17.80 3.52
N ASP A 23 -13.94 -17.50 2.30
CA ASP A 23 -14.99 -18.24 1.57
C ASP A 23 -14.52 -19.67 1.24
N GLN A 24 -13.21 -19.93 1.15
CA GLN A 24 -12.63 -21.28 1.07
C GLN A 24 -12.58 -21.99 2.44
N GLY A 25 -13.05 -21.36 3.50
CA GLY A 25 -13.12 -21.94 4.84
C GLY A 25 -11.88 -21.70 5.70
N LEU A 26 -10.87 -20.97 5.20
CA LEU A 26 -9.60 -20.75 5.91
C LEU A 26 -9.76 -19.72 7.03
N ASN A 27 -8.97 -19.94 8.10
CA ASN A 27 -8.76 -18.98 9.18
C ASN A 27 -7.53 -18.14 8.88
N ILE A 28 -7.69 -16.83 8.79
CA ILE A 28 -6.63 -15.94 8.35
C ILE A 28 -6.27 -14.85 9.38
N GLY A 29 -5.00 -14.51 9.43
CA GLY A 29 -4.52 -13.30 10.09
C GLY A 29 -4.07 -12.29 9.04
N ILE A 30 -4.38 -11.02 9.24
CA ILE A 30 -3.85 -9.92 8.44
C ILE A 30 -2.94 -9.11 9.34
N LEU A 31 -1.70 -8.90 8.93
CA LEU A 31 -0.70 -8.12 9.64
C LEU A 31 -0.36 -6.88 8.81
N GLU A 32 -0.84 -5.74 9.29
CA GLU A 32 -0.45 -4.43 8.78
C GLU A 32 0.82 -3.97 9.49
N ASN A 33 1.82 -3.64 8.72
CA ASN A 33 3.08 -3.14 9.22
C ASN A 33 3.23 -1.68 8.77
N ASP A 34 2.80 -0.74 9.62
CA ASP A 34 2.77 0.69 9.30
C ASP A 34 3.57 1.49 10.33
N PHE A 35 4.43 2.38 9.83
CA PHE A 35 5.16 3.34 10.65
C PHE A 35 4.32 4.55 11.06
N GLY A 36 3.14 4.73 10.45
CA GLY A 36 2.26 5.86 10.70
C GLY A 36 1.66 5.89 12.12
N ALA A 37 1.40 7.08 12.61
CA ALA A 37 0.75 7.29 13.90
C ALA A 37 -0.74 6.87 13.90
N VAL A 38 -1.36 6.76 12.72
CA VAL A 38 -2.76 6.39 12.52
C VAL A 38 -2.85 5.40 11.37
N ASN A 39 -3.33 4.19 11.68
CA ASN A 39 -3.48 3.16 10.66
C ASN A 39 -4.85 3.24 9.98
N VAL A 40 -4.89 3.96 8.87
CA VAL A 40 -6.09 4.15 8.05
C VAL A 40 -6.46 2.87 7.29
N ASP A 41 -5.48 2.07 6.91
CA ASP A 41 -5.72 0.85 6.14
C ASP A 41 -6.42 -0.22 7.00
N MET A 42 -6.10 -0.28 8.30
CA MET A 42 -6.85 -1.11 9.26
C MET A 42 -8.34 -0.76 9.34
N MET A 43 -8.70 0.53 9.22
CA MET A 43 -10.12 0.92 9.20
C MET A 43 -10.85 0.36 7.98
N LEU A 44 -10.19 0.32 6.83
CA LEU A 44 -10.77 -0.23 5.59
C LEU A 44 -10.95 -1.75 5.64
N LEU A 45 -10.24 -2.43 6.53
CA LEU A 45 -10.30 -3.88 6.71
C LEU A 45 -11.27 -4.31 7.82
N GLN A 46 -11.80 -3.38 8.62
CA GLN A 46 -12.66 -3.70 9.77
C GLN A 46 -13.90 -4.52 9.39
N ASP A 47 -14.46 -4.31 8.21
CA ASP A 47 -15.67 -5.01 7.74
C ASP A 47 -15.46 -6.48 7.39
N ILE A 48 -14.20 -6.93 7.25
CA ILE A 48 -13.87 -8.35 7.06
C ILE A 48 -13.37 -9.02 8.34
N ALA A 49 -13.16 -8.24 9.42
CA ALA A 49 -12.78 -8.79 10.72
C ALA A 49 -13.92 -9.62 11.32
N GLY A 50 -13.59 -10.76 11.91
CA GLY A 50 -14.57 -11.67 12.50
C GLY A 50 -13.95 -13.00 12.95
N GLU A 51 -14.79 -14.02 13.12
CA GLU A 51 -14.34 -15.32 13.63
C GLU A 51 -13.22 -15.98 12.81
N LYS A 52 -13.20 -15.74 11.49
CA LYS A 52 -12.21 -16.32 10.57
C LYS A 52 -11.16 -15.33 10.07
N CYS A 53 -11.19 -14.10 10.54
CA CYS A 53 -10.24 -13.06 10.13
C CYS A 53 -9.88 -12.16 11.29
N THR A 54 -8.63 -12.23 11.72
CA THR A 54 -8.08 -11.37 12.76
C THR A 54 -7.19 -10.33 12.13
N LEU A 55 -7.38 -9.08 12.53
CA LEU A 55 -6.54 -7.96 12.11
C LEU A 55 -5.52 -7.66 13.21
N GLU A 56 -4.25 -7.59 12.83
CA GLU A 56 -3.13 -7.29 13.70
C GLU A 56 -2.27 -6.19 13.11
N MET A 57 -1.61 -5.44 13.95
CA MET A 57 -0.82 -4.28 13.55
C MET A 57 0.53 -4.28 14.26
N VAL A 58 1.56 -3.85 13.54
CA VAL A 58 2.82 -3.37 14.10
C VAL A 58 2.86 -1.85 13.88
N ALA A 59 2.65 -1.10 14.94
CA ALA A 59 2.72 0.35 14.88
C ALA A 59 4.09 0.84 15.34
N GLY A 60 4.64 1.79 14.63
CA GLY A 60 5.78 2.61 14.97
C GLY A 60 6.96 1.91 15.66
N GLY A 61 8.09 2.52 15.63
CA GLY A 61 9.29 2.15 16.38
C GLY A 61 10.11 3.41 16.60
N CYS A 62 10.99 3.43 17.61
CA CYS A 62 11.95 4.52 17.78
C CYS A 62 13.09 4.42 16.74
N ASP A 63 13.29 3.25 16.16
CA ASP A 63 14.30 2.94 15.14
C ASP A 63 13.96 1.64 14.40
N LYS A 64 14.71 1.31 13.34
CA LYS A 64 14.57 0.10 12.53
C LYS A 64 14.66 -1.18 13.37
N ASP A 65 15.60 -1.25 14.30
CA ASP A 65 15.79 -2.44 15.15
C ASP A 65 14.62 -2.69 16.11
N CYS A 66 14.06 -1.62 16.65
CA CYS A 66 12.87 -1.69 17.50
C CYS A 66 11.67 -2.20 16.70
N HIS A 67 11.49 -1.68 15.50
CA HIS A 67 10.41 -2.08 14.60
C HIS A 67 10.54 -3.56 14.20
N ARG A 68 11.72 -4.00 13.79
CA ARG A 68 12.03 -5.41 13.46
C ARG A 68 11.72 -6.36 14.61
N ARG A 69 12.09 -6.01 15.85
CA ARG A 69 11.75 -6.81 17.04
C ARG A 69 10.26 -6.90 17.29
N ARG A 70 9.52 -5.78 17.13
CA ARG A 70 8.05 -5.76 17.28
C ARG A 70 7.39 -6.64 16.23
N PHE A 71 7.81 -6.51 14.98
CA PHE A 71 7.31 -7.31 13.86
C PHE A 71 7.53 -8.81 14.13
N ARG A 72 8.75 -9.20 14.50
CA ARG A 72 9.06 -10.59 14.87
C ARG A 72 8.22 -11.09 16.04
N THR A 73 8.08 -10.29 17.09
CA THR A 73 7.24 -10.65 18.26
C THR A 73 5.78 -10.85 17.86
N LYS A 74 5.26 -10.02 16.96
CA LYS A 74 3.91 -10.14 16.44
C LYS A 74 3.74 -11.42 15.62
N LEU A 75 4.69 -11.75 14.75
CA LEU A 75 4.67 -13.02 14.00
C LEU A 75 4.70 -14.24 14.93
N ILE A 76 5.49 -14.20 16.01
CA ILE A 76 5.51 -15.26 17.02
C ILE A 76 4.11 -15.42 17.65
N ALA A 77 3.49 -14.32 18.07
CA ALA A 77 2.15 -14.34 18.64
C ALA A 77 1.11 -14.88 17.65
N MET A 78 1.16 -14.46 16.40
CA MET A 78 0.24 -14.93 15.35
C MET A 78 0.46 -16.41 15.01
N GLY A 79 1.71 -16.90 15.03
CA GLY A 79 2.01 -18.31 14.80
C GLY A 79 1.39 -19.23 15.86
N MET A 80 1.16 -18.71 17.07
CA MET A 80 0.47 -19.44 18.14
C MET A 80 -1.06 -19.46 17.98
N CYS A 81 -1.62 -18.59 17.14
CA CYS A 81 -3.08 -18.50 16.94
C CYS A 81 -3.64 -19.55 15.97
N GLY A 82 -2.78 -20.30 15.26
CA GLY A 82 -3.20 -21.37 14.35
C GLY A 82 -3.91 -20.91 13.09
N TYR A 83 -3.49 -19.78 12.51
CA TYR A 83 -4.00 -19.33 11.22
C TYR A 83 -3.53 -20.25 10.08
N ASP A 84 -4.43 -20.54 9.13
CA ASP A 84 -4.08 -21.24 7.90
C ASP A 84 -3.25 -20.37 6.96
N ARG A 85 -3.48 -19.05 6.99
CA ARG A 85 -2.76 -18.06 6.21
C ARG A 85 -2.56 -16.76 7.01
N VAL A 86 -1.39 -16.19 6.86
CA VAL A 86 -1.10 -14.83 7.34
C VAL A 86 -0.81 -13.96 6.12
N LEU A 87 -1.62 -12.94 5.91
CA LEU A 87 -1.41 -11.91 4.90
C LEU A 87 -0.65 -10.77 5.55
N ILE A 88 0.48 -10.39 4.98
CA ILE A 88 1.33 -9.34 5.52
C ILE A 88 1.40 -8.22 4.50
N GLU A 89 1.00 -7.01 4.89
CA GLU A 89 1.27 -5.77 4.17
C GLU A 89 2.45 -5.08 4.86
N PRO A 90 3.67 -5.09 4.29
CA PRO A 90 4.79 -4.36 4.84
C PRO A 90 4.60 -2.85 4.63
N SER A 91 5.25 -2.04 5.46
CA SER A 91 5.37 -0.60 5.19
C SER A 91 6.10 -0.36 3.86
N GLY A 92 5.87 0.80 3.25
CA GLY A 92 6.30 1.09 1.87
C GLY A 92 7.80 1.06 1.60
N ILE A 93 8.65 0.88 2.65
CA ILE A 93 10.10 0.69 2.53
C ILE A 93 10.47 -0.49 3.44
N PHE A 94 10.23 -1.68 2.96
CA PHE A 94 10.53 -2.89 3.70
C PHE A 94 11.60 -3.71 2.96
N ASP A 95 12.69 -4.03 3.66
CA ASP A 95 13.69 -4.92 3.10
C ASP A 95 13.16 -6.37 3.11
N MET A 96 12.89 -6.89 1.92
CA MET A 96 12.40 -8.25 1.71
C MET A 96 13.34 -9.31 2.29
N ASP A 97 14.65 -9.09 2.26
CA ASP A 97 15.62 -10.04 2.78
C ASP A 97 15.55 -10.08 4.31
N GLU A 98 15.36 -8.93 4.98
CA GLU A 98 15.14 -8.91 6.43
C GLU A 98 13.88 -9.70 6.84
N PHE A 99 12.85 -9.67 6.00
CA PHE A 99 11.64 -10.46 6.23
C PHE A 99 11.91 -11.96 6.06
N PHE A 100 12.60 -12.35 5.00
CA PHE A 100 12.95 -13.75 4.78
C PHE A 100 13.89 -14.25 5.88
N ASP A 101 14.87 -13.47 6.28
CA ASP A 101 15.78 -13.79 7.37
C ASP A 101 15.02 -13.98 8.68
N ALA A 102 14.08 -13.09 8.99
CA ALA A 102 13.25 -13.22 10.20
C ALA A 102 12.45 -14.53 10.21
N LEU A 103 11.89 -14.95 9.06
CA LEU A 103 11.15 -16.20 8.95
C LEU A 103 12.05 -17.46 9.02
N HIS A 104 13.31 -17.35 8.67
CA HIS A 104 14.28 -18.45 8.80
C HIS A 104 14.86 -18.58 10.22
N GLU A 105 14.58 -17.63 11.13
CA GLU A 105 14.97 -17.73 12.53
C GLU A 105 13.96 -18.52 13.37
N SER A 106 14.50 -19.31 14.35
CA SER A 106 13.64 -20.02 15.31
C SER A 106 12.86 -19.01 16.21
N PRO A 107 11.56 -19.25 16.52
CA PRO A 107 10.76 -20.42 16.16
C PRO A 107 9.99 -20.29 14.84
N LEU A 108 10.10 -19.18 14.12
CA LEU A 108 9.29 -18.87 12.94
C LEU A 108 9.54 -19.84 11.79
N ASP A 109 10.78 -20.34 11.65
CA ASP A 109 11.19 -21.35 10.68
C ASP A 109 10.38 -22.66 10.75
N ARG A 110 9.74 -22.93 11.90
CA ARG A 110 8.93 -24.13 12.13
C ARG A 110 7.43 -23.89 12.00
N TRP A 111 7.03 -22.63 12.07
CA TRP A 111 5.61 -22.25 12.13
C TRP A 111 5.11 -21.63 10.83
N TYR A 112 6.01 -21.12 10.02
CA TYR A 112 5.68 -20.42 8.80
C TYR A 112 6.36 -21.03 7.59
N GLU A 113 5.62 -21.03 6.50
CA GLU A 113 6.12 -21.30 5.16
C GLU A 113 5.77 -20.09 4.29
N ILE A 114 6.75 -19.63 3.51
CA ILE A 114 6.54 -18.52 2.57
C ILE A 114 5.70 -19.04 1.41
N GLY A 115 4.45 -18.63 1.36
CA GLY A 115 3.51 -19.04 0.32
C GLY A 115 3.76 -18.28 -0.98
N ASN A 116 3.57 -16.97 -0.97
CA ASN A 116 3.79 -16.13 -2.14
C ASN A 116 4.08 -14.67 -1.79
N VAL A 117 4.77 -14.01 -2.72
CA VAL A 117 4.98 -12.57 -2.75
C VAL A 117 4.18 -12.01 -3.92
N ILE A 118 3.22 -11.17 -3.60
CA ILE A 118 2.33 -10.49 -4.54
C ILE A 118 2.68 -9.02 -4.52
N THR A 119 3.09 -8.46 -5.64
CA THR A 119 3.33 -7.02 -5.72
C THR A 119 2.21 -6.34 -6.48
N VAL A 120 1.67 -5.29 -5.90
CA VAL A 120 0.59 -4.49 -6.52
C VAL A 120 1.20 -3.22 -7.12
N VAL A 121 0.95 -3.00 -8.40
CA VAL A 121 1.44 -1.84 -9.16
C VAL A 121 0.26 -1.16 -9.85
N ASP A 122 0.25 0.17 -9.91
CA ASP A 122 -0.76 0.90 -10.69
C ASP A 122 -0.56 0.63 -12.18
N ALA A 123 -1.62 0.27 -12.90
CA ALA A 123 -1.56 0.02 -14.35
C ALA A 123 -1.16 1.27 -15.15
N MET A 124 -1.35 2.45 -14.54
CA MET A 124 -0.93 3.75 -15.08
C MET A 124 0.19 4.34 -14.22
N LEU A 125 1.25 3.55 -14.00
CA LEU A 125 2.40 3.96 -13.19
C LEU A 125 2.98 5.27 -13.71
N GLU A 126 3.30 6.17 -12.77
CA GLU A 126 3.97 7.46 -13.07
C GLU A 126 5.31 7.21 -13.80
N GLU A 127 5.55 7.97 -14.88
CA GLU A 127 6.75 7.77 -15.71
C GLU A 127 8.02 8.38 -15.09
N ASN A 128 7.86 9.47 -14.34
CA ASN A 128 8.96 10.26 -13.80
C ASN A 128 9.07 10.07 -12.29
N LEU A 129 9.41 8.89 -11.87
CA LEU A 129 9.75 8.63 -10.47
C LEU A 129 11.15 9.18 -10.16
N SER A 130 11.39 9.58 -8.91
CA SER A 130 12.73 9.90 -8.44
C SER A 130 13.61 8.64 -8.42
N GLU A 131 14.93 8.80 -8.35
CA GLU A 131 15.86 7.66 -8.24
C GLU A 131 15.54 6.77 -7.04
N ASP A 132 15.13 7.36 -5.93
CA ASP A 132 14.77 6.62 -4.72
C ASP A 132 13.44 5.89 -4.87
N ALA A 133 12.45 6.49 -5.51
CA ALA A 133 11.18 5.84 -5.84
C ALA A 133 11.36 4.69 -6.86
N GLU A 134 12.23 4.86 -7.85
CA GLU A 134 12.61 3.80 -8.80
C GLU A 134 13.28 2.63 -8.09
N PHE A 135 14.19 2.91 -7.16
CA PHE A 135 14.83 1.87 -6.36
C PHE A 135 13.81 1.11 -5.50
N ILE A 136 12.89 1.82 -4.83
CA ILE A 136 11.84 1.19 -4.03
C ILE A 136 10.93 0.33 -4.93
N LEU A 137 10.51 0.85 -6.08
CA LEU A 137 9.75 0.07 -7.06
C LEU A 137 10.46 -1.22 -7.43
N ALA A 138 11.75 -1.14 -7.74
CA ALA A 138 12.57 -2.30 -8.07
C ALA A 138 12.64 -3.30 -6.90
N SER A 139 12.89 -2.84 -5.68
CA SER A 139 12.97 -3.69 -4.49
C SER A 139 11.65 -4.41 -4.19
N GLU A 140 10.51 -3.69 -4.35
CA GLU A 140 9.18 -4.23 -4.12
C GLU A 140 8.78 -5.33 -5.13
N VAL A 141 9.21 -5.19 -6.40
CA VAL A 141 8.87 -6.17 -7.42
C VAL A 141 9.91 -7.30 -7.55
N ALA A 142 11.13 -7.11 -7.04
CA ALA A 142 12.24 -8.03 -7.25
C ALA A 142 11.92 -9.47 -6.88
N ASN A 143 11.23 -9.70 -5.76
CA ASN A 143 10.92 -11.04 -5.27
C ASN A 143 9.50 -11.52 -5.60
N ALA A 144 8.71 -10.72 -6.34
CA ALA A 144 7.32 -11.05 -6.63
C ALA A 144 7.16 -12.35 -7.43
N GLY A 145 6.33 -13.27 -7.00
CA GLY A 145 5.86 -14.38 -7.84
C GLY A 145 4.85 -13.93 -8.87
N ILE A 146 4.09 -12.87 -8.56
CA ILE A 146 3.12 -12.25 -9.46
C ILE A 146 3.05 -10.73 -9.20
N VAL A 147 2.91 -9.95 -10.27
CA VAL A 147 2.66 -8.52 -10.23
C VAL A 147 1.23 -8.25 -10.66
N LEU A 148 0.41 -7.76 -9.75
CA LEU A 148 -0.99 -7.42 -10.01
C LEU A 148 -1.12 -5.96 -10.40
N LEU A 149 -1.63 -5.68 -11.58
CA LEU A 149 -1.91 -4.32 -11.96
C LEU A 149 -3.26 -3.87 -11.40
N SER A 150 -3.23 -2.85 -10.55
CA SER A 150 -4.44 -2.17 -10.08
C SER A 150 -4.97 -1.22 -11.15
N LYS A 151 -6.25 -0.90 -11.10
CA LYS A 151 -6.93 -0.03 -12.07
C LYS A 151 -6.78 -0.46 -13.54
N ALA A 152 -6.50 -1.73 -13.80
CA ALA A 152 -6.33 -2.26 -15.15
C ALA A 152 -7.57 -2.04 -16.04
N GLN A 153 -8.77 -1.89 -15.45
CA GLN A 153 -10.02 -1.57 -16.18
C GLN A 153 -10.08 -0.12 -16.68
N GLU A 154 -9.25 0.76 -16.15
CA GLU A 154 -9.18 2.18 -16.49
C GLU A 154 -8.03 2.47 -17.46
N ALA A 155 -7.04 1.59 -17.50
CA ALA A 155 -5.84 1.71 -18.31
C ALA A 155 -6.06 1.24 -19.74
N ALA A 156 -5.45 1.92 -20.71
CA ALA A 156 -5.33 1.44 -22.06
C ALA A 156 -4.25 0.34 -22.18
N GLU A 157 -4.28 -0.46 -23.21
CA GLU A 157 -3.24 -1.47 -23.51
C GLU A 157 -1.83 -0.85 -23.53
N THR A 158 -1.73 0.36 -24.09
CA THR A 158 -0.48 1.14 -24.14
C THR A 158 0.05 1.50 -22.76
N ASP A 159 -0.84 1.77 -21.78
CA ASP A 159 -0.45 2.08 -20.42
C ASP A 159 0.10 0.83 -19.72
N ILE A 160 -0.53 -0.31 -19.92
CA ILE A 160 -0.09 -1.60 -19.38
C ILE A 160 1.29 -1.96 -19.93
N GLU A 161 1.51 -1.84 -21.25
CA GLU A 161 2.81 -2.14 -21.85
C GLU A 161 3.90 -1.13 -21.40
N ARG A 162 3.53 0.13 -21.22
CA ARG A 162 4.44 1.15 -20.67
C ARG A 162 4.83 0.83 -19.22
N THR A 163 3.88 0.50 -18.38
CA THR A 163 4.14 0.07 -16.99
C THR A 163 5.04 -1.16 -16.95
N LYS A 164 4.79 -2.15 -17.80
CA LYS A 164 5.64 -3.33 -17.91
C LYS A 164 7.07 -3.00 -18.34
N ALA A 165 7.23 -2.10 -19.31
CA ALA A 165 8.55 -1.64 -19.76
C ALA A 165 9.25 -0.88 -18.62
N HIS A 166 8.53 -0.06 -17.88
CA HIS A 166 9.04 0.68 -16.73
C HIS A 166 9.54 -0.28 -15.63
N LEU A 167 8.77 -1.30 -15.26
CA LEU A 167 9.20 -2.31 -14.28
C LEU A 167 10.50 -3.01 -14.71
N ASN A 168 10.62 -3.36 -16.00
CA ASN A 168 11.83 -3.97 -16.51
C ASN A 168 13.04 -3.02 -16.48
N LYS A 169 12.81 -1.72 -16.75
CA LYS A 169 13.84 -0.69 -16.63
C LYS A 169 14.26 -0.48 -15.17
N ALA A 170 13.31 -0.48 -14.23
CA ALA A 170 13.62 -0.40 -12.80
C ALA A 170 14.49 -1.59 -12.34
N MET A 171 14.24 -2.80 -12.82
CA MET A 171 15.12 -3.95 -12.53
C MET A 171 16.52 -3.78 -13.10
N GLU A 172 16.65 -3.20 -14.30
CA GLU A 172 17.96 -2.90 -14.89
C GLU A 172 18.74 -1.88 -14.07
N SER A 173 18.06 -0.88 -13.53
CA SER A 173 18.70 0.19 -12.73
C SER A 173 19.33 -0.31 -11.43
N VAL A 174 18.85 -1.45 -10.89
CA VAL A 174 19.41 -2.11 -9.71
C VAL A 174 20.26 -3.34 -10.06
N HIS A 175 20.69 -3.45 -11.30
CA HIS A 175 21.53 -4.54 -11.81
C HIS A 175 20.92 -5.95 -11.59
N CYS A 176 19.60 -6.05 -11.64
CA CYS A 176 18.88 -7.31 -11.53
C CYS A 176 18.55 -7.88 -12.91
N ASP A 177 18.89 -9.15 -13.12
CA ASP A 177 18.64 -9.86 -14.39
C ASP A 177 17.19 -10.23 -14.62
N ARG A 178 16.36 -10.04 -13.60
CA ARG A 178 14.95 -10.40 -13.67
C ARG A 178 14.20 -9.56 -14.71
N ARG A 179 13.29 -10.22 -15.46
CA ARG A 179 12.41 -9.60 -16.45
C ARG A 179 10.98 -10.06 -16.25
N PHE A 180 10.06 -9.11 -16.28
CA PHE A 180 8.64 -9.35 -16.13
C PHE A 180 7.96 -9.54 -17.49
N GLY A 181 7.09 -10.54 -17.57
CA GLY A 181 6.31 -10.86 -18.74
C GLY A 181 4.98 -11.48 -18.32
N LYS A 182 4.93 -12.81 -18.24
CA LYS A 182 3.76 -13.60 -17.86
C LYS A 182 3.37 -13.46 -16.38
N GLU A 183 4.27 -12.96 -15.54
CA GLU A 183 4.07 -12.68 -14.13
C GLU A 183 3.17 -11.44 -13.91
N ILE A 184 3.08 -10.56 -14.93
CA ILE A 184 2.18 -9.42 -14.88
C ILE A 184 0.75 -9.89 -15.13
N PHE A 185 -0.13 -9.51 -14.21
CA PHE A 185 -1.53 -9.87 -14.24
C PHE A 185 -2.38 -8.60 -14.28
N ALA A 186 -2.87 -8.28 -15.48
CA ALA A 186 -3.70 -7.11 -15.76
C ALA A 186 -5.16 -7.54 -15.97
N LYS A 187 -5.98 -7.40 -14.94
CA LYS A 187 -7.41 -7.72 -14.98
C LYS A 187 -8.20 -6.83 -14.04
N ASP A 188 -9.42 -6.49 -14.40
CA ASP A 188 -10.37 -5.84 -13.50
C ASP A 188 -10.60 -6.70 -12.25
N TRP A 189 -10.23 -6.19 -11.10
CA TRP A 189 -10.34 -6.93 -9.84
C TRP A 189 -11.79 -7.21 -9.41
N ASN A 190 -12.78 -6.52 -9.98
CA ASN A 190 -14.19 -6.81 -9.74
C ASN A 190 -14.66 -8.02 -10.54
N LYS A 191 -13.86 -8.50 -11.50
CA LYS A 191 -14.13 -9.64 -12.36
C LYS A 191 -13.17 -10.82 -12.12
N LEU A 192 -12.47 -10.84 -10.99
CA LEU A 192 -11.63 -11.97 -10.62
C LEU A 192 -12.48 -13.20 -10.36
N SER A 193 -12.12 -14.29 -11.02
CA SER A 193 -12.71 -15.62 -10.83
C SER A 193 -11.91 -16.45 -9.83
N ASP A 194 -12.48 -17.56 -9.38
CA ASP A 194 -11.77 -18.55 -8.55
C ASP A 194 -10.48 -19.05 -9.22
N ALA A 195 -10.47 -19.19 -10.53
CA ALA A 195 -9.27 -19.58 -11.27
C ALA A 195 -8.18 -18.52 -11.21
N ASP A 196 -8.56 -17.22 -11.24
CA ASP A 196 -7.62 -16.11 -11.08
C ASP A 196 -7.02 -16.11 -9.68
N PHE A 197 -7.84 -16.28 -8.63
CA PHE A 197 -7.35 -16.35 -7.25
C PHE A 197 -6.47 -17.57 -7.02
N LYS A 198 -6.78 -18.73 -7.60
CA LYS A 198 -5.92 -19.91 -7.54
C LYS A 198 -4.57 -19.67 -8.22
N ARG A 199 -4.55 -18.98 -9.38
CA ARG A 199 -3.31 -18.55 -10.03
C ARG A 199 -2.49 -17.63 -9.11
N ILE A 200 -3.12 -16.64 -8.50
CA ILE A 200 -2.47 -15.73 -7.56
C ILE A 200 -1.92 -16.51 -6.36
N GLN A 201 -2.71 -17.40 -5.78
CA GLN A 201 -2.33 -18.21 -4.63
C GLN A 201 -1.15 -19.15 -4.90
N SER A 202 -1.01 -19.61 -6.13
CA SER A 202 0.07 -20.53 -6.56
C SER A 202 1.28 -19.82 -7.16
N ALA A 203 1.33 -18.49 -7.11
CA ALA A 203 2.38 -17.73 -7.78
C ALA A 203 3.78 -17.91 -7.16
N GLY A 204 3.84 -18.27 -5.86
CA GLY A 204 5.09 -18.43 -5.16
C GLY A 204 5.84 -17.11 -4.98
N TYR A 205 7.16 -17.19 -4.95
CA TYR A 205 8.07 -16.06 -4.94
C TYR A 205 9.35 -16.42 -5.71
N VAL A 206 10.15 -15.43 -6.04
CA VAL A 206 11.43 -15.61 -6.75
C VAL A 206 12.52 -14.98 -5.92
N GLY A 207 13.58 -15.73 -5.61
CA GLY A 207 14.79 -15.14 -5.07
C GLY A 207 15.43 -14.26 -6.14
N ALA A 208 15.60 -12.98 -5.87
CA ALA A 208 16.24 -12.05 -6.77
C ALA A 208 17.46 -11.43 -6.10
N ASP A 209 18.55 -11.39 -6.84
CA ASP A 209 19.75 -10.67 -6.45
C ASP A 209 19.76 -9.31 -7.13
N TYR A 210 19.95 -8.24 -6.38
CA TYR A 210 19.99 -6.88 -6.87
C TYR A 210 20.84 -5.99 -5.98
N GLU A 211 21.35 -4.90 -6.55
CA GLU A 211 22.18 -3.95 -5.81
C GLU A 211 21.33 -3.19 -4.80
N LYS A 212 21.68 -3.31 -3.52
CA LYS A 212 20.97 -2.65 -2.42
C LYS A 212 21.48 -1.23 -2.24
N LYS A 213 20.56 -0.31 -1.98
CA LYS A 213 20.82 1.09 -1.66
C LYS A 213 20.27 1.37 -0.26
N ASP A 214 21.08 1.95 0.60
CA ASP A 214 20.61 2.45 1.89
C ASP A 214 19.84 3.75 1.65
N ILE A 215 18.52 3.67 1.66
CA ILE A 215 17.65 4.83 1.54
C ILE A 215 17.08 5.11 2.93
N ALA A 216 17.22 6.35 3.40
CA ALA A 216 16.49 6.79 4.57
C ALA A 216 15.00 6.91 4.20
N GLU A 217 14.13 6.28 4.98
CA GLU A 217 12.68 6.26 4.72
C GLU A 217 12.09 7.66 4.52
N GLU A 218 12.63 8.64 5.25
CA GLU A 218 12.18 10.02 5.22
C GLU A 218 12.49 10.76 3.91
N ASP A 219 13.43 10.25 3.11
CA ASP A 219 13.89 10.91 1.89
C ASP A 219 13.14 10.46 0.64
N ALA A 220 12.64 9.21 0.60
CA ALA A 220 12.03 8.66 -0.60
C ALA A 220 10.52 8.90 -0.68
N PHE A 221 9.80 8.63 0.42
CA PHE A 221 8.36 8.87 0.50
C PHE A 221 7.98 9.40 1.87
N GLN A 222 7.32 10.54 1.88
CA GLN A 222 6.80 11.14 3.09
C GLN A 222 5.28 10.97 3.15
N SER A 223 4.78 10.71 4.35
CA SER A 223 3.36 10.76 4.64
C SER A 223 3.09 11.83 5.69
N LEU A 224 2.33 12.85 5.33
CA LEU A 224 1.89 13.88 6.25
C LEU A 224 0.44 13.64 6.66
N TYR A 225 0.18 13.71 7.95
CA TYR A 225 -1.12 13.43 8.54
C TYR A 225 -1.75 14.73 9.05
N PHE A 226 -2.98 15.00 8.60
CA PHE A 226 -3.75 16.19 8.97
C PHE A 226 -5.05 15.74 9.62
N MET A 227 -5.21 16.04 10.90
CA MET A 227 -6.36 15.61 11.68
C MET A 227 -7.37 16.76 11.86
N ASN A 228 -8.63 16.39 12.10
CA ASN A 228 -9.72 17.33 12.42
C ASN A 228 -9.93 18.42 11.34
N LEU A 229 -9.74 18.05 10.08
CA LEU A 229 -10.03 18.94 8.97
C LEU A 229 -11.51 18.84 8.58
N THR A 230 -12.20 19.96 8.64
CA THR A 230 -13.60 20.07 8.21
C THR A 230 -13.73 21.17 7.20
N MET A 231 -14.38 20.88 6.06
CA MET A 231 -14.69 21.86 5.02
C MET A 231 -15.90 21.41 4.20
N PRO A 232 -16.56 22.30 3.46
CA PRO A 232 -17.58 21.89 2.50
C PRO A 232 -17.01 20.93 1.44
N VAL A 233 -17.77 19.89 1.09
CA VAL A 233 -17.32 18.87 0.12
C VAL A 233 -16.95 19.48 -1.22
N GLU A 234 -17.71 20.51 -1.65
CA GLU A 234 -17.48 21.24 -2.89
C GLU A 234 -16.11 21.95 -2.90
N LYS A 235 -15.62 22.34 -1.71
CA LYS A 235 -14.31 22.98 -1.56
C LYS A 235 -13.17 21.99 -1.45
N LEU A 236 -13.45 20.77 -1.00
CA LEU A 236 -12.45 19.73 -0.84
C LEU A 236 -11.76 19.40 -2.17
N GLU A 237 -12.54 19.20 -3.23
CA GLU A 237 -11.99 18.91 -4.56
C GLU A 237 -11.15 20.07 -5.11
N GLU A 238 -11.62 21.32 -4.92
CA GLU A 238 -10.87 22.51 -5.32
C GLU A 238 -9.53 22.61 -4.60
N LYS A 239 -9.54 22.41 -3.28
CA LYS A 239 -8.33 22.43 -2.43
C LYS A 239 -7.33 21.34 -2.80
N VAL A 240 -7.81 20.15 -3.03
CA VAL A 240 -6.99 19.02 -3.46
C VAL A 240 -6.32 19.32 -4.81
N LYS A 241 -7.05 19.87 -5.78
CA LYS A 241 -6.47 20.30 -7.06
C LYS A 241 -5.42 21.39 -6.89
N GLN A 242 -5.66 22.35 -5.99
CA GLN A 242 -4.68 23.41 -5.68
C GLN A 242 -3.38 22.81 -5.14
N ILE A 243 -3.47 21.87 -4.20
CA ILE A 243 -2.31 21.20 -3.59
C ILE A 243 -1.50 20.43 -4.64
N PHE A 244 -2.15 19.69 -5.53
CA PHE A 244 -1.46 18.97 -6.61
C PHE A 244 -0.76 19.90 -7.62
N ASN A 245 -1.31 21.08 -7.85
CA ASN A 245 -0.77 22.06 -8.81
C ASN A 245 0.27 23.02 -8.21
N ASP A 246 0.35 23.10 -6.88
CA ASP A 246 1.28 23.97 -6.19
C ASP A 246 2.62 23.26 -5.98
N LYS A 247 3.60 23.57 -6.81
CA LYS A 247 4.96 22.99 -6.72
C LYS A 247 5.66 23.27 -5.39
N GLU A 248 5.24 24.28 -4.63
CA GLU A 248 5.79 24.55 -3.30
C GLU A 248 5.29 23.55 -2.24
N CYS A 249 4.24 22.79 -2.53
CA CYS A 249 3.76 21.69 -1.68
C CYS A 249 4.63 20.44 -1.73
N GLY A 250 5.53 20.31 -2.70
CA GLY A 250 6.35 19.13 -2.97
C GLY A 250 5.81 18.30 -4.14
N ASN A 251 6.39 17.13 -4.35
CA ASN A 251 5.94 16.19 -5.39
C ASN A 251 4.91 15.24 -4.79
N ILE A 252 3.64 15.58 -4.90
CA ILE A 252 2.54 14.83 -4.27
C ILE A 252 2.05 13.73 -5.19
N PHE A 253 2.05 12.48 -4.72
CA PHE A 253 1.56 11.33 -5.48
C PHE A 253 0.09 11.03 -5.18
N ARG A 254 -0.32 11.19 -3.92
CA ARG A 254 -1.68 10.82 -3.48
C ARG A 254 -2.12 11.67 -2.29
N ILE A 255 -3.41 11.98 -2.27
CA ILE A 255 -4.11 12.49 -1.09
C ILE A 255 -5.26 11.54 -0.79
N LYS A 256 -5.28 10.97 0.42
CA LYS A 256 -6.36 10.13 0.93
C LYS A 256 -6.91 10.77 2.18
N GLY A 257 -8.21 10.74 2.39
CA GLY A 257 -8.77 11.30 3.60
C GLY A 257 -10.20 10.85 3.87
N PHE A 258 -10.59 11.03 5.12
CA PHE A 258 -11.95 10.77 5.58
C PHE A 258 -12.43 11.99 6.34
N MET A 259 -13.65 12.37 6.09
CA MET A 259 -14.26 13.54 6.69
C MET A 259 -15.72 13.27 7.01
N GLN A 260 -16.15 13.73 8.17
CA GLN A 260 -17.55 13.75 8.52
C GLN A 260 -18.22 14.98 7.88
N THR A 261 -19.26 14.76 7.09
CA THR A 261 -20.01 15.84 6.43
C THR A 261 -21.23 16.29 7.24
N LYS A 262 -21.85 15.35 7.94
CA LYS A 262 -22.97 15.52 8.88
C LYS A 262 -22.88 14.43 9.95
N PRO A 263 -23.60 14.52 11.07
CA PRO A 263 -23.67 13.42 12.01
C PRO A 263 -24.00 12.11 11.30
N ASP A 264 -23.18 11.08 11.52
CA ASP A 264 -23.27 9.74 10.93
C ASP A 264 -23.13 9.67 9.39
N GLN A 265 -22.64 10.73 8.74
CA GLN A 265 -22.37 10.74 7.31
C GLN A 265 -20.91 11.04 7.04
N TRP A 266 -20.22 10.03 6.50
CA TRP A 266 -18.82 10.10 6.19
C TRP A 266 -18.54 10.01 4.70
N ILE A 267 -17.46 10.63 4.29
CA ILE A 267 -16.92 10.51 2.94
C ILE A 267 -15.48 10.06 3.00
N GLU A 268 -15.08 9.33 1.98
CA GLU A 268 -13.70 9.03 1.65
C GLU A 268 -13.28 9.86 0.44
N LEU A 269 -12.17 10.58 0.57
CA LEU A 269 -11.44 11.18 -0.53
C LEU A 269 -10.31 10.25 -0.94
N ASN A 270 -10.15 10.01 -2.22
CA ASN A 270 -8.97 9.39 -2.79
C ASN A 270 -8.60 10.14 -4.07
N ALA A 271 -7.44 10.78 -4.06
CA ALA A 271 -7.00 11.67 -5.13
C ALA A 271 -5.58 11.36 -5.58
N THR A 272 -5.37 11.39 -6.88
CA THR A 272 -4.10 11.38 -7.58
C THR A 272 -4.08 12.52 -8.61
N HIS A 273 -2.96 12.75 -9.29
CA HIS A 273 -2.92 13.72 -10.38
C HIS A 273 -3.93 13.45 -11.50
N GLN A 274 -4.30 12.18 -11.70
CA GLN A 274 -5.17 11.75 -12.80
C GLN A 274 -6.64 11.70 -12.42
N ASN A 275 -6.94 11.43 -11.14
CA ASN A 275 -8.31 11.18 -10.71
C ASN A 275 -8.55 11.64 -9.27
N ILE A 276 -9.71 12.24 -9.02
CA ILE A 276 -10.19 12.60 -7.69
C ILE A 276 -11.55 11.92 -7.50
N THR A 277 -11.65 11.07 -6.50
CA THR A 277 -12.88 10.39 -6.12
C THR A 277 -13.29 10.78 -4.71
N ILE A 278 -14.57 11.11 -4.53
CA ILE A 278 -15.19 11.36 -3.24
C ILE A 278 -16.41 10.46 -3.17
N GLN A 279 -16.43 9.56 -2.21
CA GLN A 279 -17.51 8.58 -2.07
C GLN A 279 -17.99 8.46 -0.63
N PRO A 280 -19.29 8.17 -0.41
CA PRO A 280 -19.81 7.94 0.93
C PRO A 280 -19.26 6.62 1.50
N ILE A 281 -18.97 6.63 2.79
CA ILE A 281 -18.59 5.45 3.58
C ILE A 281 -19.44 5.38 4.85
N LYS A 282 -19.45 4.21 5.51
CA LYS A 282 -20.26 3.99 6.70
C LYS A 282 -19.72 4.68 7.93
N GLU A 283 -18.42 4.57 8.15
CA GLU A 283 -17.71 5.09 9.31
C GLU A 283 -16.33 5.57 8.87
N GLY A 284 -15.75 6.53 9.55
CA GLY A 284 -14.45 7.07 9.27
C GLY A 284 -13.84 7.77 10.49
N GLN A 285 -12.64 8.28 10.32
CA GLN A 285 -11.96 9.15 11.26
C GLN A 285 -11.56 10.42 10.51
N GLU A 286 -11.70 11.59 11.12
CA GLU A 286 -11.30 12.86 10.50
C GLU A 286 -9.80 12.94 10.33
N ILE A 287 -9.32 12.46 9.19
CA ILE A 287 -7.91 12.43 8.83
C ILE A 287 -7.72 12.59 7.33
N PHE A 288 -6.70 13.36 6.95
CA PHE A 288 -6.17 13.42 5.60
C PHE A 288 -4.72 13.02 5.62
N ILE A 289 -4.31 12.24 4.64
CA ILE A 289 -2.94 11.77 4.44
C ILE A 289 -2.49 12.28 3.09
N VAL A 290 -1.40 13.03 3.08
CA VAL A 290 -0.73 13.48 1.87
C VAL A 290 0.55 12.68 1.73
N ILE A 291 0.71 12.00 0.60
CA ILE A 291 1.82 11.11 0.29
C ILE A 291 2.59 11.67 -0.90
N GLY A 292 3.90 11.75 -0.76
CA GLY A 292 4.76 12.29 -1.82
C GLY A 292 6.21 12.40 -1.41
N GLU A 293 7.00 13.08 -2.22
CA GLU A 293 8.41 13.38 -1.99
C GLU A 293 8.60 14.86 -1.67
N LYS A 294 9.53 15.16 -0.77
CA LYS A 294 9.91 16.54 -0.40
C LYS A 294 8.70 17.39 -0.04
N LEU A 295 7.78 16.82 0.74
CA LEU A 295 6.53 17.47 1.11
C LEU A 295 6.79 18.68 2.01
N ASN A 296 6.11 19.78 1.72
CA ASN A 296 6.14 21.00 2.52
C ASN A 296 4.90 21.09 3.41
N ASN A 297 5.06 20.66 4.66
CA ASN A 297 3.97 20.60 5.64
C ASN A 297 3.27 21.95 5.82
N GLU A 298 4.02 23.07 5.90
CA GLU A 298 3.45 24.41 6.11
C GLU A 298 2.57 24.83 4.92
N LYS A 299 3.02 24.60 3.68
CA LYS A 299 2.27 24.93 2.48
C LYS A 299 1.02 24.06 2.31
N ILE A 300 1.15 22.77 2.56
CA ILE A 300 0.03 21.84 2.49
C ILE A 300 -1.00 22.20 3.56
N THR A 301 -0.57 22.46 4.79
CA THR A 301 -1.45 22.92 5.89
C THR A 301 -2.19 24.20 5.50
N ALA A 302 -1.50 25.19 4.96
CA ALA A 302 -2.11 26.46 4.55
C ALA A 302 -3.17 26.26 3.45
N ASN A 303 -2.96 25.30 2.55
CA ASN A 303 -3.94 24.95 1.53
C ASN A 303 -5.14 24.16 2.09
N LEU A 304 -4.92 23.28 3.07
CA LEU A 304 -5.99 22.47 3.68
C LEU A 304 -6.82 23.24 4.71
N LEU A 305 -6.26 24.25 5.36
CA LEU A 305 -7.01 25.06 6.33
C LEU A 305 -8.12 25.83 5.61
N TRP A 306 -9.35 25.52 6.01
CA TRP A 306 -10.53 26.27 5.61
C TRP A 306 -10.82 27.34 6.67
N THR A 307 -10.44 28.59 6.40
CA THR A 307 -10.92 29.73 7.17
C THR A 307 -12.25 30.19 6.57
N GLN A 308 -13.35 30.04 7.30
CA GLN A 308 -14.56 30.75 6.94
C GLN A 308 -14.20 32.24 7.00
N THR A 309 -14.16 32.91 5.84
CA THR A 309 -14.14 34.37 5.82
C THR A 309 -15.49 34.81 6.44
N PRO A 310 -15.50 35.54 7.55
CA PRO A 310 -16.77 36.08 8.07
C PRO A 310 -17.35 37.00 7.01
N LEU A 311 -18.61 36.74 6.65
CA LEU A 311 -19.44 37.66 5.84
C LEU A 311 -19.66 38.96 6.59
#